data_ee970a65ba27049f4d573343f8fb9682
#
_entry.id   ee970a65ba27049f4d573343f8fb9682
#
_cell.length_a   1.000
_cell.length_b   1.000
_cell.length_c   1.000
_cell.angle_alpha   90.00
_cell.angle_beta   90.00
_cell.angle_gamma   90.00
#
_symmetry.space_group_name_H-M   'P 1'
#
loop_
_entity.id
_entity.type
_entity.pdbx_description
1 polymer ?
#
loop_
_entity_poly.entity_id
_entity_poly.type
_entity_poly.pdbx_seq_one_letter_code
_entity_poly.pdbx_strand_id
1 'polypeptide(L)'
;MKYSYTEKKRIRKNFGNFAKVMDLPNLIETQSNSYAEFLQVNVDPDKRKRQGLEDVFQSLFPITSVSGNAALEYVSYEIGKNTYDVQECLIQGLTYSAPLRIKVKLVLFDRETNFKEVKDIKEGEVFMGEIPLMTDDASFIINGTERVVVSQLHRSPGVFYDHDKGKTHSSGKVLYSARVIPYRGSWLDFEFDPKDLLYTRIDRRRKIPATIMLRALDMGTEEILSEFYEEDEYTIDGDAVKLALIPERLRGETLSVDIKVKNKVYVNAGRRITARHIKELEKSKVSEISLDEEFLFGKVTSKDVINTETGEVLVPANTVIEKDVLDAFKENGITKVNCLYINQLDKGSYIADTLRVDPTTNRLEALVEIYRMMRPGEPPTKDSAETLFQNLFFNEERYDLSEVGRMKFNRRLKLSSEKENPHILDKQDIIEVMKGIVNIRDGHDIVDDIDHLGNRRVRSVGEMTANQFRVGLIRVERAVRERLRDRKSTRLNSSHLVISYAVFCLKKK
;
A
#
# COMPACT_ATOMS: atom_id res chain seq x y z
N MET A 1 44.88 -44.37 11.18
CA MET A 1 43.39 -44.48 11.03
C MET A 1 42.76 -44.14 12.35
N LYS A 2 41.85 -43.18 12.38
CA LYS A 2 41.07 -42.85 13.60
C LYS A 2 39.83 -43.73 13.63
N TYR A 3 39.63 -44.45 14.71
CA TYR A 3 38.42 -45.24 14.96
C TYR A 3 37.51 -44.46 15.90
N SER A 4 36.23 -44.42 15.61
CA SER A 4 35.23 -43.90 16.53
C SER A 4 34.37 -45.04 17.06
N TYR A 5 34.07 -45.01 18.35
CA TYR A 5 33.20 -45.96 19.03
C TYR A 5 31.83 -45.30 19.21
N THR A 6 30.76 -46.01 18.90
CA THR A 6 29.39 -45.61 19.22
C THR A 6 28.92 -46.32 20.48
N GLU A 7 27.90 -45.82 21.15
CA GLU A 7 27.29 -46.42 22.35
C GLU A 7 26.89 -47.88 22.17
N LYS A 8 26.64 -48.31 20.93
CA LYS A 8 26.33 -49.72 20.59
C LYS A 8 27.60 -50.57 20.37
N LYS A 9 28.77 -50.14 20.83
CA LYS A 9 30.05 -50.84 20.68
C LYS A 9 30.43 -51.18 19.23
N ARG A 10 29.96 -50.47 18.24
CA ARG A 10 30.33 -50.65 16.84
C ARG A 10 31.59 -49.82 16.54
N ILE A 11 32.62 -50.45 16.03
CA ILE A 11 33.81 -49.77 15.54
C ILE A 11 33.51 -49.25 14.13
N ARG A 12 33.54 -47.96 13.96
CA ARG A 12 33.39 -47.31 12.65
C ARG A 12 34.72 -46.74 12.19
N LYS A 13 35.09 -47.07 10.96
CA LYS A 13 36.32 -46.59 10.33
C LYS A 13 35.98 -45.29 9.57
N ASN A 14 36.68 -44.22 9.90
CA ASN A 14 36.54 -42.97 9.17
C ASN A 14 37.47 -43.00 7.95
N PHE A 15 36.87 -43.04 6.75
CA PHE A 15 37.58 -43.01 5.48
C PHE A 15 37.77 -41.60 4.93
N GLY A 16 37.11 -40.59 5.52
CA GLY A 16 37.23 -39.19 5.14
C GLY A 16 38.44 -38.54 5.82
N ASN A 17 39.47 -38.24 5.07
CA ASN A 17 40.63 -37.51 5.55
C ASN A 17 40.70 -36.10 4.93
N PHE A 18 39.52 -35.50 4.74
CA PHE A 18 39.41 -34.14 4.21
C PHE A 18 39.59 -33.13 5.33
N ALA A 19 40.35 -32.07 5.05
CA ALA A 19 40.40 -30.91 5.92
C ALA A 19 38.96 -30.30 6.03
N LYS A 20 38.62 -29.86 7.21
CA LYS A 20 37.33 -29.19 7.44
C LYS A 20 37.29 -27.90 6.60
N VAL A 21 36.48 -27.90 5.54
CA VAL A 21 36.38 -26.77 4.60
C VAL A 21 35.44 -25.72 5.15
N MET A 22 34.39 -26.15 5.86
CA MET A 22 33.34 -25.28 6.37
C MET A 22 32.74 -25.89 7.64
N ASP A 23 32.38 -25.05 8.59
CA ASP A 23 31.64 -25.49 9.77
C ASP A 23 30.21 -25.86 9.42
N LEU A 24 29.62 -26.79 10.15
CA LEU A 24 28.20 -27.10 10.03
C LEU A 24 27.39 -25.87 10.47
N PRO A 25 26.44 -25.40 9.64
CA PRO A 25 25.59 -24.28 10.02
C PRO A 25 24.78 -24.66 11.25
N ASN A 26 24.60 -23.71 12.16
CA ASN A 26 23.69 -23.87 13.29
C ASN A 26 22.25 -23.79 12.76
N LEU A 27 21.50 -24.91 12.81
CA LEU A 27 20.14 -24.99 12.26
C LEU A 27 19.12 -24.14 13.00
N ILE A 28 19.39 -23.78 14.26
CA ILE A 28 18.53 -22.93 15.10
C ILE A 28 18.99 -21.47 15.12
N GLU A 29 20.04 -21.12 14.40
CA GLU A 29 20.63 -19.78 14.37
C GLU A 29 19.62 -18.71 13.95
N THR A 30 18.75 -19.02 13.01
CA THR A 30 17.68 -18.11 12.56
C THR A 30 16.74 -17.73 13.72
N GLN A 31 16.44 -18.65 14.62
CA GLN A 31 15.58 -18.38 15.78
C GLN A 31 16.35 -17.59 16.84
N SER A 32 17.53 -18.03 17.24
CA SER A 32 18.33 -17.41 18.29
C SER A 32 18.77 -16.00 17.91
N ASN A 33 19.29 -15.81 16.70
CA ASN A 33 19.71 -14.49 16.22
C ASN A 33 18.54 -13.52 16.10
N SER A 34 17.40 -13.96 15.55
CA SER A 34 16.22 -13.12 15.45
C SER A 34 15.74 -12.60 16.80
N TYR A 35 15.79 -13.43 17.84
CA TYR A 35 15.38 -13.01 19.18
C TYR A 35 16.46 -12.16 19.87
N ALA A 36 17.74 -12.47 19.65
CA ALA A 36 18.84 -11.65 20.13
C ALA A 36 18.83 -10.23 19.50
N GLU A 37 18.54 -10.13 18.21
CA GLU A 37 18.34 -8.85 17.51
C GLU A 37 17.11 -8.08 18.02
N PHE A 38 16.05 -8.80 18.39
CA PHE A 38 14.88 -8.18 19.00
C PHE A 38 15.21 -7.57 20.37
N LEU A 39 15.93 -8.28 21.23
CA LEU A 39 16.25 -7.84 22.60
C LEU A 39 17.44 -6.88 22.66
N GLN A 40 18.44 -7.01 21.81
CA GLN A 40 19.72 -6.27 21.79
C GLN A 40 20.34 -6.07 23.19
N VAL A 41 20.32 -7.14 24.03
CA VAL A 41 20.77 -7.05 25.44
C VAL A 41 22.26 -6.72 25.55
N ASN A 42 23.06 -7.30 24.67
CA ASN A 42 24.53 -7.21 24.71
C ASN A 42 25.09 -5.95 24.02
N VAL A 43 24.22 -5.03 23.59
CA VAL A 43 24.63 -3.81 22.89
C VAL A 43 24.41 -2.60 23.80
N ASP A 44 25.42 -1.73 23.89
CA ASP A 44 25.29 -0.49 24.61
C ASP A 44 24.07 0.32 24.13
N PRO A 45 23.31 0.99 25.01
CA PRO A 45 22.11 1.73 24.63
C PRO A 45 22.30 2.69 23.47
N ASP A 46 23.44 3.41 23.44
CA ASP A 46 23.75 4.41 22.40
C ASP A 46 24.11 3.80 21.03
N LYS A 47 24.43 2.51 20.99
CA LYS A 47 24.87 1.78 19.79
C LYS A 47 23.80 0.85 19.25
N ARG A 48 22.62 0.80 19.87
CA ARG A 48 21.53 -0.06 19.44
C ARG A 48 21.03 0.32 18.06
N LYS A 49 20.81 -0.68 17.24
CA LYS A 49 20.20 -0.49 15.92
C LYS A 49 18.69 -0.22 16.09
N ARG A 50 18.12 0.59 15.22
CA ARG A 50 16.68 0.81 15.17
C ARG A 50 15.95 -0.44 14.65
N GLN A 51 15.90 -1.48 15.50
CA GLN A 51 15.28 -2.79 15.23
C GLN A 51 14.69 -3.35 16.53
N GLY A 52 13.69 -4.24 16.41
CA GLY A 52 13.09 -4.94 17.54
C GLY A 52 12.48 -4.01 18.58
N LEU A 53 12.88 -4.17 19.85
CA LEU A 53 12.37 -3.36 20.97
C LEU A 53 12.71 -1.88 20.82
N GLU A 54 13.92 -1.57 20.37
CA GLU A 54 14.37 -0.18 20.20
C GLU A 54 13.50 0.55 19.17
N ASP A 55 13.23 -0.06 18.02
CA ASP A 55 12.35 0.50 16.99
C ASP A 55 10.92 0.70 17.54
N VAL A 56 10.41 -0.26 18.30
CA VAL A 56 9.06 -0.15 18.88
C VAL A 56 8.96 1.03 19.84
N PHE A 57 9.96 1.24 20.71
CA PHE A 57 9.97 2.40 21.59
C PHE A 57 10.14 3.71 20.83
N GLN A 58 11.13 3.81 19.95
CA GLN A 58 11.36 5.03 19.16
C GLN A 58 10.19 5.43 18.27
N SER A 59 9.42 4.48 17.78
CA SER A 59 8.24 4.77 16.93
C SER A 59 7.02 5.27 17.69
N LEU A 60 6.95 5.06 19.01
CA LEU A 60 5.81 5.47 19.85
C LEU A 60 6.08 6.71 20.67
N PHE A 61 7.34 6.96 21.00
CA PHE A 61 7.77 8.15 21.71
C PHE A 61 8.32 9.20 20.72
N PRO A 62 8.15 10.50 20.99
CA PRO A 62 7.60 11.12 22.21
C PRO A 62 6.06 11.09 22.27
N ILE A 63 5.50 10.82 23.45
CA ILE A 63 4.06 10.92 23.70
C ILE A 63 3.75 12.34 24.16
N THR A 64 3.16 13.14 23.28
CA THR A 64 2.81 14.53 23.58
C THR A 64 1.41 14.66 24.16
N SER A 65 1.24 15.63 25.06
CA SER A 65 -0.08 16.02 25.55
C SER A 65 -0.88 16.73 24.43
N VAL A 66 -2.19 16.57 24.43
CA VAL A 66 -3.10 17.27 23.49
C VAL A 66 -2.99 18.80 23.60
N SER A 67 -2.66 19.31 24.79
CA SER A 67 -2.43 20.75 25.03
C SER A 67 -1.02 21.22 24.72
N GLY A 68 -0.10 20.35 24.29
CA GLY A 68 1.29 20.68 23.96
C GLY A 68 2.18 21.02 25.16
N ASN A 69 1.65 20.98 26.40
CA ASN A 69 2.35 21.45 27.60
C ASN A 69 3.28 20.39 28.23
N ALA A 70 3.23 19.17 27.78
CA ALA A 70 4.09 18.10 28.29
C ALA A 70 4.38 17.08 27.18
N ALA A 71 5.61 16.56 27.17
CA ALA A 71 6.02 15.44 26.33
C ALA A 71 6.72 14.40 27.19
N LEU A 72 6.40 13.13 26.96
CA LEU A 72 7.10 12.00 27.55
C LEU A 72 8.04 11.43 26.49
N GLU A 73 9.34 11.53 26.73
CA GLU A 73 10.40 11.09 25.82
C GLU A 73 10.98 9.76 26.32
N TYR A 74 11.34 8.90 25.40
CA TYR A 74 12.09 7.68 25.63
C TYR A 74 13.61 7.97 25.64
N VAL A 75 14.34 7.37 26.56
CA VAL A 75 15.81 7.47 26.63
C VAL A 75 16.45 6.15 26.28
N SER A 76 16.15 5.10 27.04
CA SER A 76 16.72 3.76 26.85
C SER A 76 15.87 2.71 27.58
N TYR A 77 16.07 1.44 27.24
CA TYR A 77 15.56 0.33 28.05
C TYR A 77 16.71 -0.50 28.61
N GLU A 78 16.39 -1.20 29.69
CA GLU A 78 17.30 -2.14 30.34
C GLU A 78 16.56 -3.43 30.66
N ILE A 79 17.19 -4.57 30.36
CA ILE A 79 16.69 -5.89 30.70
C ILE A 79 17.53 -6.38 31.88
N GLY A 80 16.88 -6.57 33.01
CA GLY A 80 17.54 -7.04 34.22
C GLY A 80 17.92 -8.51 34.15
N LYS A 81 18.55 -8.99 35.21
CA LYS A 81 18.88 -10.42 35.33
C LYS A 81 17.61 -11.22 35.60
N ASN A 82 17.57 -12.45 35.05
CA ASN A 82 16.54 -13.41 35.33
C ASN A 82 16.53 -13.76 36.84
N THR A 83 15.33 -13.96 37.38
CA THR A 83 15.17 -14.29 38.81
C THR A 83 15.39 -15.77 39.10
N TYR A 84 15.00 -16.62 38.14
CA TYR A 84 15.08 -18.08 38.22
C TYR A 84 15.84 -18.64 37.05
N ASP A 85 16.52 -19.76 37.28
CA ASP A 85 17.19 -20.50 36.23
C ASP A 85 16.21 -21.36 35.42
N VAL A 86 16.64 -21.84 34.25
CA VAL A 86 15.85 -22.67 33.34
C VAL A 86 15.28 -23.90 34.03
N GLN A 87 16.11 -24.60 34.79
CA GLN A 87 15.75 -25.81 35.55
C GLN A 87 14.72 -25.53 36.65
N GLU A 88 14.92 -24.43 37.39
CA GLU A 88 13.99 -23.99 38.43
C GLU A 88 12.62 -23.64 37.86
N CYS A 89 12.58 -22.94 36.72
CA CYS A 89 11.33 -22.61 36.03
C CYS A 89 10.55 -23.86 35.60
N LEU A 90 11.23 -24.89 35.11
CA LEU A 90 10.61 -26.16 34.70
C LEU A 90 10.03 -26.91 35.91
N ILE A 91 10.75 -26.96 37.04
CA ILE A 91 10.33 -27.68 38.25
C ILE A 91 9.19 -26.94 38.97
N GLN A 92 9.31 -25.62 39.10
CA GLN A 92 8.35 -24.82 39.84
C GLN A 92 7.13 -24.36 39.05
N GLY A 93 7.10 -24.65 37.73
CA GLY A 93 6.01 -24.22 36.85
C GLY A 93 6.01 -22.71 36.56
N LEU A 94 7.18 -22.08 36.57
CA LEU A 94 7.37 -20.65 36.32
C LEU A 94 7.71 -20.34 34.87
N THR A 95 7.65 -19.04 34.53
CA THR A 95 8.10 -18.55 33.21
C THR A 95 9.53 -18.06 33.31
N TYR A 96 10.40 -18.51 32.40
CA TYR A 96 11.74 -18.00 32.25
C TYR A 96 11.72 -16.60 31.65
N SER A 97 11.88 -15.58 32.48
CA SER A 97 11.71 -14.16 32.11
C SER A 97 12.71 -13.26 32.83
N ALA A 98 12.86 -12.07 32.30
CA ALA A 98 13.64 -11.00 32.91
C ALA A 98 12.82 -9.70 33.03
N PRO A 99 13.06 -8.88 34.04
CA PRO A 99 12.38 -7.61 34.20
C PRO A 99 12.83 -6.60 33.15
N LEU A 100 11.88 -6.01 32.46
CA LEU A 100 12.10 -4.94 31.49
C LEU A 100 11.83 -3.60 32.15
N ARG A 101 12.81 -2.70 32.11
CA ARG A 101 12.71 -1.33 32.60
C ARG A 101 13.01 -0.37 31.48
N ILE A 102 12.33 0.78 31.47
CA ILE A 102 12.60 1.87 30.55
C ILE A 102 12.97 3.14 31.32
N LYS A 103 13.92 3.87 30.79
CA LYS A 103 14.25 5.23 31.24
C LYS A 103 13.49 6.23 30.36
N VAL A 104 12.73 7.10 30.98
CA VAL A 104 11.91 8.09 30.31
C VAL A 104 12.15 9.46 30.91
N LYS A 105 12.00 10.50 30.07
CA LYS A 105 12.05 11.91 30.46
C LYS A 105 10.68 12.53 30.28
N LEU A 106 10.14 13.13 31.31
CA LEU A 106 8.97 13.98 31.22
C LEU A 106 9.42 15.43 31.07
N VAL A 107 9.23 15.99 29.90
CA VAL A 107 9.53 17.38 29.56
C VAL A 107 8.26 18.20 29.75
N LEU A 108 8.32 19.23 30.58
CA LEU A 108 7.25 20.19 30.79
C LEU A 108 7.59 21.50 30.11
N PHE A 109 6.70 21.98 29.25
CA PHE A 109 6.88 23.23 28.51
C PHE A 109 6.17 24.40 29.21
N ASP A 110 6.75 25.59 29.08
CA ASP A 110 6.15 26.80 29.62
C ASP A 110 5.02 27.33 28.73
N ARG A 111 3.91 27.72 29.37
CA ARG A 111 2.75 28.29 28.66
C ARG A 111 2.97 29.75 28.25
N GLU A 112 3.81 30.47 29.00
CA GLU A 112 4.07 31.90 28.72
C GLU A 112 4.85 32.13 27.43
N THR A 113 5.69 31.17 27.04
CA THR A 113 6.49 31.21 25.81
C THR A 113 5.86 30.45 24.63
N ASN A 114 4.54 30.15 24.67
CA ASN A 114 3.83 29.32 23.68
C ASN A 114 4.48 27.93 23.47
N PHE A 115 4.90 27.30 24.59
CA PHE A 115 5.49 25.95 24.61
C PHE A 115 6.82 25.80 23.86
N LYS A 116 7.59 26.89 23.72
CA LYS A 116 8.92 26.88 23.10
C LYS A 116 10.05 26.62 24.07
N GLU A 117 9.87 26.99 25.35
CA GLU A 117 10.90 26.81 26.38
C GLU A 117 10.52 25.66 27.32
N VAL A 118 11.55 24.93 27.74
CA VAL A 118 11.42 23.84 28.70
C VAL A 118 11.41 24.41 30.10
N LYS A 119 10.34 24.17 30.85
CA LYS A 119 10.19 24.61 32.24
C LYS A 119 10.89 23.68 33.23
N ASP A 120 10.72 22.37 33.04
CA ASP A 120 11.24 21.35 33.96
C ASP A 120 11.43 20.03 33.22
N ILE A 121 12.45 19.26 33.58
CA ILE A 121 12.73 17.93 33.06
C ILE A 121 12.79 16.96 34.22
N LYS A 122 11.96 15.90 34.19
CA LYS A 122 11.98 14.85 35.20
C LYS A 122 12.32 13.53 34.55
N GLU A 123 13.41 12.92 34.99
CA GLU A 123 13.81 11.59 34.56
C GLU A 123 13.34 10.54 35.57
N GLY A 124 13.02 9.36 35.08
CA GLY A 124 12.61 8.25 35.92
C GLY A 124 12.69 6.90 35.21
N GLU A 125 12.88 5.88 35.99
CA GLU A 125 12.80 4.48 35.52
C GLU A 125 11.41 3.92 35.75
N VAL A 126 10.90 3.21 34.75
CA VAL A 126 9.58 2.57 34.76
C VAL A 126 9.74 1.09 34.52
N PHE A 127 9.20 0.29 35.43
CA PHE A 127 9.10 -1.14 35.24
C PHE A 127 7.92 -1.45 34.29
N MET A 128 8.23 -2.05 33.14
CA MET A 128 7.23 -2.37 32.10
C MET A 128 6.62 -3.76 32.26
N GLY A 129 7.21 -4.60 33.08
CA GLY A 129 6.82 -5.99 33.26
C GLY A 129 8.00 -6.92 33.01
N GLU A 130 7.68 -8.19 32.84
CA GLU A 130 8.67 -9.22 32.54
C GLU A 130 8.59 -9.61 31.07
N ILE A 131 9.74 -9.77 30.45
CA ILE A 131 9.87 -10.24 29.07
C ILE A 131 10.40 -11.69 29.08
N PRO A 132 9.76 -12.63 28.36
CA PRO A 132 10.27 -14.00 28.27
C PRO A 132 11.68 -14.01 27.67
N LEU A 133 12.54 -14.86 28.17
CA LEU A 133 13.86 -15.09 27.62
C LEU A 133 13.88 -16.38 26.83
N MET A 134 14.69 -16.41 25.77
CA MET A 134 14.94 -17.60 24.98
C MET A 134 16.06 -18.43 25.62
N THR A 135 15.90 -19.74 25.66
CA THR A 135 16.94 -20.67 26.10
C THR A 135 18.00 -20.87 25.00
N ASP A 136 19.10 -21.52 25.33
CA ASP A 136 20.15 -21.86 24.37
C ASP A 136 19.68 -22.79 23.24
N ASP A 137 18.62 -23.57 23.50
CA ASP A 137 17.94 -24.45 22.56
C ASP A 137 16.91 -23.75 21.68
N ALA A 138 16.86 -22.41 21.71
CA ALA A 138 15.91 -21.57 21.01
C ALA A 138 14.42 -21.84 21.37
N SER A 139 14.17 -22.28 22.59
CA SER A 139 12.86 -22.50 23.17
C SER A 139 12.50 -21.42 24.20
N PHE A 140 11.25 -21.41 24.64
CA PHE A 140 10.73 -20.57 25.72
C PHE A 140 10.10 -21.45 26.79
N ILE A 141 10.34 -21.13 28.07
CA ILE A 141 9.67 -21.79 29.18
C ILE A 141 8.58 -20.88 29.70
N ILE A 142 7.34 -21.30 29.53
CA ILE A 142 6.15 -20.54 29.94
C ILE A 142 5.31 -21.41 30.85
N ASN A 143 5.15 -20.98 32.09
CA ASN A 143 4.43 -21.74 33.14
C ASN A 143 4.94 -23.18 33.28
N GLY A 144 6.27 -23.35 33.28
CA GLY A 144 6.93 -24.64 33.38
C GLY A 144 6.84 -25.55 32.17
N THR A 145 6.28 -25.05 31.06
CA THR A 145 6.18 -25.83 29.82
C THR A 145 7.13 -25.24 28.78
N GLU A 146 7.96 -26.09 28.21
CA GLU A 146 8.84 -25.70 27.10
C GLU A 146 8.07 -25.55 25.82
N ARG A 147 8.23 -24.42 25.12
CA ARG A 147 7.52 -24.07 23.90
C ARG A 147 8.45 -23.45 22.89
N VAL A 148 8.18 -23.68 21.62
CA VAL A 148 8.90 -23.06 20.50
C VAL A 148 7.94 -22.24 19.69
N VAL A 149 8.33 -21.02 19.34
CA VAL A 149 7.58 -20.15 18.44
C VAL A 149 8.00 -20.48 17.00
N VAL A 150 7.07 -21.05 16.22
CA VAL A 150 7.33 -21.43 14.83
C VAL A 150 7.30 -20.19 13.95
N SER A 151 8.31 -20.05 13.07
CA SER A 151 8.35 -18.99 12.08
C SER A 151 7.14 -19.05 11.14
N GLN A 152 6.58 -17.91 10.79
CA GLN A 152 5.40 -17.77 9.95
C GLN A 152 5.77 -17.47 8.50
N LEU A 153 5.27 -18.26 7.57
CA LEU A 153 5.33 -17.94 6.15
C LEU A 153 4.09 -17.14 5.76
N HIS A 154 4.27 -15.89 5.32
CA HIS A 154 3.19 -15.01 4.92
C HIS A 154 3.50 -14.33 3.57
N ARG A 155 2.48 -13.72 2.94
CA ARG A 155 2.73 -12.90 1.76
C ARG A 155 3.65 -11.75 2.14
N SER A 156 4.65 -11.49 1.30
CA SER A 156 5.51 -10.34 1.47
C SER A 156 4.70 -9.04 1.34
N PRO A 157 5.07 -7.96 2.05
CA PRO A 157 4.53 -6.64 1.70
C PRO A 157 4.85 -6.28 0.24
N GLY A 158 4.02 -5.43 -0.36
CA GLY A 158 4.16 -4.99 -1.74
C GLY A 158 2.83 -5.02 -2.49
N VAL A 159 2.88 -5.01 -3.83
CA VAL A 159 1.72 -5.12 -4.70
C VAL A 159 1.67 -6.49 -5.36
N PHE A 160 0.48 -7.07 -5.45
CA PHE A 160 0.22 -8.36 -6.09
C PHE A 160 -1.01 -8.27 -6.99
N TYR A 161 -0.88 -8.85 -8.16
CA TYR A 161 -1.97 -8.99 -9.13
C TYR A 161 -2.42 -10.44 -9.18
N ASP A 162 -3.71 -10.67 -9.09
CA ASP A 162 -4.31 -12.00 -9.03
C ASP A 162 -5.56 -12.07 -9.92
N HIS A 163 -6.10 -13.26 -10.12
CA HIS A 163 -7.36 -13.49 -10.79
C HIS A 163 -8.14 -14.64 -10.13
N ASP A 164 -9.45 -14.63 -10.27
CA ASP A 164 -10.36 -15.63 -9.70
C ASP A 164 -10.46 -16.93 -10.51
N LYS A 165 -9.76 -17.05 -11.62
CA LYS A 165 -9.84 -18.19 -12.57
C LYS A 165 -11.26 -18.44 -13.11
N GLY A 166 -12.12 -17.41 -13.13
CA GLY A 166 -13.49 -17.51 -13.62
C GLY A 166 -14.44 -18.28 -12.68
N LYS A 167 -14.09 -18.44 -11.39
CA LYS A 167 -14.89 -19.21 -10.44
C LYS A 167 -15.98 -18.39 -9.76
N THR A 168 -15.81 -17.09 -9.66
CA THR A 168 -16.68 -16.20 -8.87
C THR A 168 -18.00 -15.90 -9.57
N HIS A 169 -18.01 -15.84 -10.89
CA HIS A 169 -19.20 -15.49 -11.66
C HIS A 169 -19.64 -16.62 -12.58
N SER A 170 -20.96 -16.80 -12.71
CA SER A 170 -21.58 -17.87 -13.52
C SER A 170 -21.22 -17.84 -15.02
N SER A 171 -20.83 -16.66 -15.53
CA SER A 171 -20.39 -16.52 -16.93
C SER A 171 -19.01 -17.11 -17.23
N GLY A 172 -18.25 -17.53 -16.22
CA GLY A 172 -16.88 -17.98 -16.38
C GLY A 172 -15.88 -16.88 -16.73
N LYS A 173 -16.28 -15.59 -16.69
CA LYS A 173 -15.40 -14.45 -16.95
C LYS A 173 -14.34 -14.33 -15.87
N VAL A 174 -13.08 -14.19 -16.28
CA VAL A 174 -11.96 -14.01 -15.36
C VAL A 174 -11.98 -12.60 -14.81
N LEU A 175 -12.05 -12.48 -13.49
CA LEU A 175 -12.01 -11.21 -12.78
C LEU A 175 -10.62 -11.00 -12.20
N TYR A 176 -10.01 -9.88 -12.55
CA TYR A 176 -8.67 -9.52 -12.09
C TYR A 176 -8.76 -8.65 -10.84
N SER A 177 -7.78 -8.80 -9.98
CA SER A 177 -7.64 -8.00 -8.76
C SER A 177 -6.19 -7.60 -8.53
N ALA A 178 -5.99 -6.42 -7.97
CA ALA A 178 -4.71 -5.93 -7.47
C ALA A 178 -4.83 -5.70 -5.97
N ARG A 179 -3.81 -6.09 -5.23
CA ARG A 179 -3.78 -5.93 -3.78
C ARG A 179 -2.47 -5.33 -3.32
N VAL A 180 -2.55 -4.18 -2.65
CA VAL A 180 -1.43 -3.57 -1.95
C VAL A 180 -1.44 -4.04 -0.51
N ILE A 181 -0.40 -4.75 -0.11
CA ILE A 181 -0.22 -5.31 1.24
C ILE A 181 0.91 -4.55 1.92
N PRO A 182 0.63 -3.70 2.93
CA PRO A 182 1.66 -3.08 3.73
C PRO A 182 2.24 -4.07 4.75
N TYR A 183 3.39 -3.76 5.31
CA TYR A 183 3.90 -4.41 6.50
C TYR A 183 3.00 -4.10 7.72
N ARG A 184 2.57 -2.83 7.81
CA ARG A 184 1.65 -2.32 8.82
C ARG A 184 0.75 -1.25 8.20
N GLY A 185 -0.55 -1.35 8.39
CA GLY A 185 -1.54 -0.40 7.88
C GLY A 185 -2.71 -1.04 7.17
N SER A 186 -3.51 -0.23 6.52
CA SER A 186 -4.70 -0.66 5.80
C SER A 186 -4.36 -1.29 4.46
N TRP A 187 -5.05 -2.36 4.12
CA TRP A 187 -4.96 -3.00 2.82
C TRP A 187 -5.75 -2.23 1.79
N LEU A 188 -5.21 -2.12 0.58
CA LEU A 188 -5.86 -1.48 -0.55
C LEU A 188 -6.01 -2.51 -1.68
N ASP A 189 -7.25 -2.85 -1.99
CA ASP A 189 -7.59 -3.80 -3.05
C ASP A 189 -8.29 -3.07 -4.20
N PHE A 190 -7.95 -3.43 -5.43
CA PHE A 190 -8.68 -3.03 -6.65
C PHE A 190 -9.21 -4.29 -7.31
N GLU A 191 -10.47 -4.31 -7.72
CA GLU A 191 -11.15 -5.47 -8.27
C GLU A 191 -11.99 -5.08 -9.50
N PHE A 192 -11.88 -5.86 -10.58
CA PHE A 192 -12.83 -5.75 -11.68
C PHE A 192 -14.14 -6.45 -11.37
N ASP A 193 -15.23 -5.83 -11.75
CA ASP A 193 -16.58 -6.41 -11.71
C ASP A 193 -16.87 -7.19 -13.02
N PRO A 194 -17.86 -8.11 -13.06
CA PRO A 194 -18.27 -8.76 -14.32
C PRO A 194 -18.66 -7.81 -15.46
N LYS A 195 -19.02 -6.56 -15.13
CA LYS A 195 -19.31 -5.48 -16.08
C LYS A 195 -18.07 -4.70 -16.54
N ASP A 196 -16.86 -5.14 -16.18
CA ASP A 196 -15.58 -4.45 -16.44
C ASP A 196 -15.44 -3.08 -15.77
N LEU A 197 -16.16 -2.84 -14.70
CA LEU A 197 -15.98 -1.66 -13.87
C LEU A 197 -14.92 -1.92 -12.80
N LEU A 198 -14.06 -0.94 -12.55
CA LEU A 198 -13.02 -1.04 -11.53
C LEU A 198 -13.52 -0.51 -10.19
N TYR A 199 -13.43 -1.34 -9.16
CA TYR A 199 -13.79 -1.00 -7.79
C TYR A 199 -12.58 -1.05 -6.88
N THR A 200 -12.61 -0.26 -5.81
CA THR A 200 -11.63 -0.31 -4.72
C THR A 200 -12.29 -0.78 -3.42
N ARG A 201 -11.49 -1.48 -2.60
CA ARG A 201 -11.83 -1.84 -1.22
C ARG A 201 -10.68 -1.47 -0.30
N ILE A 202 -11.02 -0.93 0.85
CA ILE A 202 -10.06 -0.65 1.92
C ILE A 202 -10.39 -1.59 3.08
N ASP A 203 -9.39 -2.32 3.59
CA ASP A 203 -9.53 -3.29 4.69
C ASP A 203 -10.71 -4.26 4.52
N ARG A 204 -10.94 -4.74 3.29
CA ARG A 204 -12.04 -5.64 2.94
C ARG A 204 -13.44 -5.09 3.24
N ARG A 205 -13.59 -3.78 3.35
CA ARG A 205 -14.89 -3.13 3.50
C ARG A 205 -15.71 -3.20 2.21
N ARG A 206 -16.86 -2.53 2.19
CA ARG A 206 -17.72 -2.40 1.00
C ARG A 206 -16.92 -1.84 -0.18
N LYS A 207 -17.12 -2.37 -1.37
CA LYS A 207 -16.50 -1.85 -2.59
C LYS A 207 -17.13 -0.51 -3.00
N ILE A 208 -16.30 0.39 -3.47
CA ILE A 208 -16.65 1.68 -4.05
C ILE A 208 -15.98 1.81 -5.41
N PRO A 209 -16.50 2.61 -6.36
CA PRO A 209 -15.81 2.89 -7.62
C PRO A 209 -14.37 3.36 -7.38
N ALA A 210 -13.42 2.84 -8.15
CA ALA A 210 -12.01 3.16 -7.95
C ALA A 210 -11.68 4.64 -8.25
N THR A 211 -12.50 5.30 -9.05
CA THR A 211 -12.41 6.72 -9.37
C THR A 211 -12.63 7.62 -8.16
N ILE A 212 -13.39 7.19 -7.16
CA ILE A 212 -13.53 7.89 -5.87
C ILE A 212 -12.17 8.04 -5.17
N MET A 213 -11.32 7.00 -5.25
CA MET A 213 -9.96 7.09 -4.72
C MET A 213 -9.13 8.15 -5.45
N LEU A 214 -9.21 8.20 -6.78
CA LEU A 214 -8.50 9.20 -7.59
C LEU A 214 -8.99 10.61 -7.30
N ARG A 215 -10.31 10.82 -7.16
CA ARG A 215 -10.87 12.11 -6.76
C ARG A 215 -10.46 12.53 -5.35
N ALA A 216 -10.38 11.59 -4.41
CA ALA A 216 -9.88 11.87 -3.06
C ALA A 216 -8.39 12.30 -3.08
N LEU A 217 -7.62 11.87 -4.08
CA LEU A 217 -6.24 12.29 -4.37
C LEU A 217 -6.16 13.62 -5.14
N ASP A 218 -7.26 14.36 -5.23
CA ASP A 218 -7.37 15.66 -5.88
C ASP A 218 -7.15 15.62 -7.41
N MET A 219 -7.73 14.60 -8.06
CA MET A 219 -7.71 14.48 -9.52
C MET A 219 -9.07 14.86 -10.12
N GLY A 220 -9.07 15.78 -11.06
CA GLY A 220 -10.24 16.13 -11.86
C GLY A 220 -10.57 15.05 -12.90
N THR A 221 -11.76 15.13 -13.52
CA THR A 221 -12.17 14.16 -14.53
C THR A 221 -11.21 14.12 -15.72
N GLU A 222 -10.82 15.27 -16.24
CA GLU A 222 -9.87 15.37 -17.36
C GLU A 222 -8.48 14.82 -17.00
N GLU A 223 -7.99 15.12 -15.79
CA GLU A 223 -6.71 14.61 -15.29
C GLU A 223 -6.72 13.09 -15.18
N ILE A 224 -7.81 12.51 -14.67
CA ILE A 224 -7.97 11.06 -14.59
C ILE A 224 -7.96 10.46 -16.02
N LEU A 225 -8.71 11.02 -16.95
CA LEU A 225 -8.77 10.50 -18.31
C LEU A 225 -7.41 10.61 -19.03
N SER A 226 -6.72 11.73 -18.90
CA SER A 226 -5.39 11.94 -19.51
C SER A 226 -4.30 11.03 -18.93
N GLU A 227 -4.44 10.61 -17.67
CA GLU A 227 -3.49 9.72 -17.01
C GLU A 227 -3.62 8.25 -17.46
N PHE A 228 -4.86 7.83 -17.79
CA PHE A 228 -5.13 6.44 -18.17
C PHE A 228 -5.26 6.23 -19.69
N TYR A 229 -5.59 7.25 -20.46
CA TYR A 229 -5.82 7.15 -21.89
C TYR A 229 -4.94 8.10 -22.69
N GLU A 230 -4.65 7.71 -23.91
CA GLU A 230 -4.09 8.59 -24.91
C GLU A 230 -5.23 9.34 -25.61
N GLU A 231 -4.94 10.53 -26.11
CA GLU A 231 -5.90 11.37 -26.83
C GLU A 231 -5.69 11.26 -28.32
N ASP A 232 -6.80 11.24 -29.06
CA ASP A 232 -6.86 11.42 -30.50
C ASP A 232 -7.57 12.74 -30.81
N GLU A 233 -6.93 13.61 -31.60
CA GLU A 233 -7.51 14.87 -32.05
C GLU A 233 -8.25 14.66 -33.38
N TYR A 234 -9.54 14.96 -33.35
CA TYR A 234 -10.42 14.94 -34.52
C TYR A 234 -10.74 16.35 -34.96
N THR A 235 -10.61 16.63 -36.26
CA THR A 235 -11.03 17.91 -36.84
C THR A 235 -12.29 17.67 -37.68
N ILE A 236 -13.35 18.35 -37.34
CA ILE A 236 -14.66 18.27 -38.00
C ILE A 236 -14.68 19.28 -39.16
N ASP A 237 -14.89 18.80 -40.37
CA ASP A 237 -14.93 19.61 -41.59
C ASP A 237 -16.22 19.26 -42.37
N GLY A 238 -17.34 19.86 -41.94
CA GLY A 238 -18.67 19.53 -42.44
C GLY A 238 -19.09 18.10 -42.11
N ASP A 239 -19.30 17.25 -43.07
CA ASP A 239 -19.66 15.84 -42.95
C ASP A 239 -18.44 14.91 -42.93
N ALA A 240 -17.23 15.46 -43.04
CA ALA A 240 -16.00 14.70 -43.00
C ALA A 240 -15.23 14.98 -41.69
N VAL A 241 -14.60 13.96 -41.16
CA VAL A 241 -13.78 14.05 -39.97
C VAL A 241 -12.33 13.69 -40.33
N LYS A 242 -11.41 14.58 -40.01
CA LYS A 242 -9.98 14.35 -40.21
C LYS A 242 -9.36 13.88 -38.90
N LEU A 243 -8.56 12.81 -39.00
CA LEU A 243 -7.81 12.22 -37.88
C LEU A 243 -6.32 12.20 -38.26
N ALA A 244 -5.47 12.60 -37.30
CA ALA A 244 -4.03 12.36 -37.40
C ALA A 244 -3.77 10.85 -37.40
N LEU A 245 -3.14 10.34 -38.45
CA LEU A 245 -2.97 8.89 -38.63
C LEU A 245 -1.84 8.34 -37.77
N ILE A 246 -2.22 7.58 -36.76
CA ILE A 246 -1.33 6.68 -36.02
C ILE A 246 -1.73 5.24 -36.41
N PRO A 247 -1.02 4.59 -37.32
CA PRO A 247 -1.46 3.33 -37.95
C PRO A 247 -1.73 2.22 -36.94
N GLU A 248 -0.96 2.15 -35.85
CA GLU A 248 -1.09 1.14 -34.80
C GLU A 248 -2.46 1.22 -34.07
N ARG A 249 -2.99 2.44 -33.91
CA ARG A 249 -4.27 2.68 -33.22
C ARG A 249 -5.49 2.23 -34.00
N LEU A 250 -5.36 2.10 -35.33
CA LEU A 250 -6.45 1.61 -36.18
C LEU A 250 -6.55 0.08 -36.21
N ARG A 251 -5.72 -0.64 -35.49
CA ARG A 251 -5.73 -2.11 -35.49
C ARG A 251 -7.06 -2.66 -35.02
N GLY A 252 -7.70 -3.44 -35.88
CA GLY A 252 -8.96 -4.10 -35.59
C GLY A 252 -10.20 -3.26 -35.83
N GLU A 253 -10.06 -1.96 -36.11
CA GLU A 253 -11.16 -1.09 -36.52
C GLU A 253 -11.64 -1.46 -37.94
N THR A 254 -12.93 -1.16 -38.18
CA THR A 254 -13.54 -1.31 -39.50
C THR A 254 -14.01 0.06 -39.95
N LEU A 255 -13.42 0.57 -41.00
CA LEU A 255 -13.74 1.89 -41.53
C LEU A 255 -14.82 1.80 -42.59
N SER A 256 -15.75 2.76 -42.62
CA SER A 256 -16.78 2.91 -43.64
C SER A 256 -16.21 3.46 -44.96
N VAL A 257 -15.01 4.06 -44.92
CA VAL A 257 -14.35 4.71 -46.05
C VAL A 257 -13.10 3.98 -46.48
N ASP A 258 -12.77 4.03 -47.79
CA ASP A 258 -11.48 3.50 -48.31
C ASP A 258 -10.31 4.37 -47.86
N ILE A 259 -9.28 3.76 -47.29
CA ILE A 259 -8.02 4.48 -47.06
C ILE A 259 -7.24 4.54 -48.38
N LYS A 260 -7.24 5.73 -48.99
CA LYS A 260 -6.54 6.01 -50.27
C LYS A 260 -5.33 6.91 -50.03
N VAL A 261 -4.19 6.53 -50.57
CA VAL A 261 -2.98 7.34 -50.52
C VAL A 261 -2.41 7.44 -51.93
N LYS A 262 -2.30 8.64 -52.48
CA LYS A 262 -1.77 8.90 -53.83
C LYS A 262 -2.38 7.97 -54.88
N ASN A 263 -3.71 7.87 -54.96
CA ASN A 263 -4.48 7.02 -55.86
C ASN A 263 -4.35 5.50 -55.66
N LYS A 264 -3.71 5.02 -54.61
CA LYS A 264 -3.67 3.59 -54.24
C LYS A 264 -4.56 3.34 -53.05
N VAL A 265 -5.50 2.39 -53.14
CA VAL A 265 -6.32 1.94 -52.02
C VAL A 265 -5.49 0.95 -51.20
N TYR A 266 -5.29 1.24 -49.93
CA TYR A 266 -4.60 0.37 -48.95
C TYR A 266 -5.56 -0.51 -48.19
N VAL A 267 -6.72 0.02 -47.82
CA VAL A 267 -7.79 -0.70 -47.15
C VAL A 267 -9.12 -0.32 -47.76
N ASN A 268 -9.91 -1.28 -48.18
CA ASN A 268 -11.25 -1.05 -48.73
C ASN A 268 -12.24 -0.83 -47.57
N ALA A 269 -13.26 -0.03 -47.82
CA ALA A 269 -14.37 0.19 -46.93
C ALA A 269 -15.00 -1.13 -46.44
N GLY A 270 -15.45 -1.18 -45.18
CA GLY A 270 -16.06 -2.35 -44.54
C GLY A 270 -15.07 -3.49 -44.22
N ARG A 271 -13.76 -3.31 -44.46
CA ARG A 271 -12.77 -4.34 -44.17
C ARG A 271 -12.02 -4.04 -42.89
N ARG A 272 -11.89 -5.05 -42.03
CA ARG A 272 -11.16 -4.93 -40.77
C ARG A 272 -9.67 -4.70 -41.00
N ILE A 273 -9.08 -3.71 -40.32
CA ILE A 273 -7.67 -3.36 -40.44
C ILE A 273 -6.83 -4.41 -39.71
N THR A 274 -5.90 -5.01 -40.45
CA THR A 274 -4.99 -6.04 -39.94
C THR A 274 -3.57 -5.49 -39.76
N ALA A 275 -2.73 -6.23 -39.01
CA ALA A 275 -1.31 -5.87 -38.81
C ALA A 275 -0.51 -5.72 -40.15
N ARG A 276 -0.97 -6.37 -41.23
CA ARG A 276 -0.37 -6.22 -42.56
C ARG A 276 -0.68 -4.84 -43.15
N HIS A 277 -1.94 -4.40 -43.05
CA HIS A 277 -2.37 -3.08 -43.51
C HIS A 277 -1.64 -1.98 -42.72
N ILE A 278 -1.41 -2.15 -41.41
CA ILE A 278 -0.66 -1.19 -40.58
C ILE A 278 0.76 -1.01 -41.12
N LYS A 279 1.50 -2.11 -41.35
CA LYS A 279 2.86 -2.05 -41.90
C LYS A 279 2.94 -1.41 -43.31
N GLU A 280 1.89 -1.53 -44.10
CA GLU A 280 1.80 -0.86 -45.40
C GLU A 280 1.50 0.64 -45.26
N LEU A 281 0.64 1.01 -44.26
CA LEU A 281 0.33 2.41 -43.96
C LEU A 281 1.53 3.15 -43.37
N GLU A 282 2.30 2.54 -42.47
CA GLU A 282 3.54 3.10 -41.90
C GLU A 282 4.54 3.47 -43.00
N LYS A 283 4.67 2.59 -44.02
CA LYS A 283 5.57 2.84 -45.18
C LYS A 283 5.09 4.00 -46.04
N SER A 284 3.80 4.31 -46.06
CA SER A 284 3.21 5.35 -46.89
C SER A 284 3.43 6.76 -46.37
N LYS A 285 3.84 6.93 -45.07
CA LYS A 285 4.07 8.24 -44.40
C LYS A 285 2.89 9.20 -44.53
N VAL A 286 1.68 8.70 -44.46
CA VAL A 286 0.48 9.53 -44.43
C VAL A 286 0.29 10.07 -43.04
N SER A 287 0.05 11.36 -42.91
CA SER A 287 -0.14 12.06 -41.61
C SER A 287 -1.60 12.18 -41.19
N GLU A 288 -2.53 12.22 -42.18
CA GLU A 288 -3.95 12.45 -41.88
C GLU A 288 -4.83 11.58 -42.80
N ILE A 289 -5.96 11.16 -42.28
CA ILE A 289 -7.02 10.47 -43.03
C ILE A 289 -8.35 11.23 -42.81
N SER A 290 -9.14 11.22 -43.89
CA SER A 290 -10.52 11.72 -43.85
C SER A 290 -11.47 10.53 -43.68
N LEU A 291 -12.34 10.60 -42.71
CA LEU A 291 -13.33 9.60 -42.31
C LEU A 291 -14.72 10.20 -42.36
N ASP A 292 -15.76 9.36 -42.42
CA ASP A 292 -17.14 9.81 -42.28
C ASP A 292 -17.41 10.21 -40.81
N GLU A 293 -18.40 11.08 -40.60
CA GLU A 293 -18.83 11.51 -39.26
C GLU A 293 -19.29 10.35 -38.40
N GLU A 294 -19.82 9.27 -39.00
CA GLU A 294 -20.26 8.06 -38.28
C GLU A 294 -19.12 7.41 -37.46
N PHE A 295 -17.86 7.66 -37.83
CA PHE A 295 -16.70 7.14 -37.10
C PHE A 295 -16.55 7.76 -35.68
N LEU A 296 -17.09 8.96 -35.46
CA LEU A 296 -17.13 9.59 -34.14
C LEU A 296 -18.18 9.00 -33.20
N PHE A 297 -19.20 8.32 -33.76
CA PHE A 297 -20.24 7.74 -32.90
C PHE A 297 -19.66 6.66 -31.99
N GLY A 298 -19.97 6.78 -30.71
CA GLY A 298 -19.46 5.89 -29.66
C GLY A 298 -18.05 6.22 -29.16
N LYS A 299 -17.35 7.20 -29.75
CA LYS A 299 -16.11 7.75 -29.16
C LYS A 299 -16.46 8.59 -27.93
N VAL A 300 -15.49 8.75 -27.03
CA VAL A 300 -15.68 9.42 -25.74
C VAL A 300 -14.80 10.66 -25.70
N THR A 301 -15.36 11.79 -25.29
CA THR A 301 -14.62 13.06 -25.14
C THR A 301 -13.59 12.96 -24.03
N SER A 302 -12.36 13.45 -24.27
CA SER A 302 -11.29 13.47 -23.26
C SER A 302 -11.33 14.72 -22.37
N LYS A 303 -11.78 15.84 -22.94
CA LYS A 303 -11.83 17.15 -22.29
C LYS A 303 -13.21 17.77 -22.41
N ASP A 304 -13.48 18.73 -21.55
CA ASP A 304 -14.68 19.56 -21.63
C ASP A 304 -14.63 20.34 -22.95
N VAL A 305 -15.72 20.24 -23.73
CA VAL A 305 -15.86 21.01 -24.96
C VAL A 305 -16.56 22.30 -24.62
N ILE A 306 -15.82 23.41 -24.75
CA ILE A 306 -16.27 24.74 -24.35
C ILE A 306 -16.67 25.53 -25.61
N ASN A 307 -17.81 26.21 -25.56
CA ASN A 307 -18.20 27.16 -26.57
C ASN A 307 -17.23 28.36 -26.56
N THR A 308 -16.55 28.62 -27.66
CA THR A 308 -15.57 29.69 -27.78
C THR A 308 -16.18 31.10 -27.68
N GLU A 309 -17.48 31.23 -27.93
CA GLU A 309 -18.18 32.53 -27.89
C GLU A 309 -18.76 32.85 -26.49
N THR A 310 -19.35 31.84 -25.82
CA THR A 310 -20.04 32.05 -24.52
C THR A 310 -19.19 31.64 -23.31
N GLY A 311 -18.16 30.81 -23.51
CA GLY A 311 -17.34 30.23 -22.42
C GLY A 311 -18.06 29.16 -21.61
N GLU A 312 -19.24 28.72 -22.02
CA GLU A 312 -20.00 27.67 -21.35
C GLU A 312 -19.54 26.29 -21.82
N VAL A 313 -19.57 25.31 -20.90
CA VAL A 313 -19.26 23.90 -21.22
C VAL A 313 -20.47 23.33 -21.96
N LEU A 314 -20.31 23.03 -23.24
CA LEU A 314 -21.32 22.40 -24.09
C LEU A 314 -21.46 20.92 -23.78
N VAL A 315 -20.31 20.21 -23.72
CA VAL A 315 -20.26 18.78 -23.50
C VAL A 315 -19.16 18.52 -22.48
N PRO A 316 -19.47 17.91 -21.33
CA PRO A 316 -18.48 17.59 -20.33
C PRO A 316 -17.57 16.43 -20.80
N ALA A 317 -16.37 16.37 -20.26
CA ALA A 317 -15.45 15.25 -20.44
C ALA A 317 -16.11 13.92 -20.06
N ASN A 318 -15.67 12.84 -20.70
CA ASN A 318 -16.24 11.49 -20.54
C ASN A 318 -17.67 11.29 -21.08
N THR A 319 -18.08 12.13 -22.01
CA THR A 319 -19.38 11.97 -22.70
C THR A 319 -19.20 11.15 -23.97
N VAL A 320 -20.11 10.22 -24.22
CA VAL A 320 -20.15 9.45 -25.48
C VAL A 320 -20.71 10.33 -26.59
N ILE A 321 -20.04 10.40 -27.70
CA ILE A 321 -20.49 11.16 -28.85
C ILE A 321 -21.60 10.37 -29.55
N GLU A 322 -22.81 10.86 -29.43
CA GLU A 322 -23.98 10.42 -30.18
C GLU A 322 -24.33 11.50 -31.21
N LYS A 323 -25.34 11.23 -32.03
CA LYS A 323 -25.75 12.14 -33.10
C LYS A 323 -26.11 13.55 -32.58
N ASP A 324 -26.84 13.60 -31.46
CA ASP A 324 -27.26 14.86 -30.86
C ASP A 324 -26.07 15.72 -30.39
N VAL A 325 -25.03 15.06 -29.87
CA VAL A 325 -23.79 15.73 -29.45
C VAL A 325 -23.01 16.27 -30.64
N LEU A 326 -22.95 15.51 -31.75
CA LEU A 326 -22.30 15.95 -32.97
C LEU A 326 -23.01 17.12 -33.62
N ASP A 327 -24.33 17.10 -33.65
CA ASP A 327 -25.15 18.21 -34.16
C ASP A 327 -24.94 19.48 -33.31
N ALA A 328 -24.84 19.34 -31.99
CA ALA A 328 -24.48 20.45 -31.09
C ALA A 328 -23.07 21.02 -31.38
N PHE A 329 -22.08 20.18 -31.72
CA PHE A 329 -20.75 20.67 -32.14
C PHE A 329 -20.81 21.47 -33.44
N LYS A 330 -21.57 21.00 -34.43
CA LYS A 330 -21.73 21.68 -35.71
C LYS A 330 -22.49 23.05 -35.54
N GLU A 331 -23.54 23.08 -34.74
CA GLU A 331 -24.32 24.31 -34.46
C GLU A 331 -23.47 25.39 -33.77
N ASN A 332 -22.57 24.99 -32.86
CA ASN A 332 -21.70 25.91 -32.12
C ASN A 332 -20.33 26.15 -32.79
N GLY A 333 -20.12 25.67 -34.01
CA GLY A 333 -18.93 25.96 -34.80
C GLY A 333 -17.64 25.31 -34.24
N ILE A 334 -17.76 24.20 -33.50
CA ILE A 334 -16.62 23.50 -32.94
C ILE A 334 -15.95 22.69 -34.04
N THR A 335 -14.69 23.02 -34.35
CA THR A 335 -13.92 22.38 -35.41
C THR A 335 -12.99 21.30 -34.90
N LYS A 336 -12.62 21.30 -33.62
CA LYS A 336 -11.66 20.34 -33.03
C LYS A 336 -12.24 19.71 -31.78
N VAL A 337 -12.16 18.39 -31.71
CA VAL A 337 -12.61 17.60 -30.55
C VAL A 337 -11.55 16.57 -30.22
N ASN A 338 -11.17 16.50 -28.94
CA ASN A 338 -10.28 15.48 -28.40
C ASN A 338 -11.09 14.30 -27.86
N CYS A 339 -10.81 13.12 -28.34
CA CYS A 339 -11.45 11.88 -27.87
C CYS A 339 -10.42 10.95 -27.27
N LEU A 340 -10.89 10.09 -26.37
CA LEU A 340 -10.08 9.03 -25.81
C LEU A 340 -9.78 7.96 -26.84
N TYR A 341 -8.52 7.51 -26.89
CA TYR A 341 -8.18 6.29 -27.61
C TYR A 341 -8.66 5.07 -26.84
N ILE A 342 -9.73 4.48 -27.31
CA ILE A 342 -10.32 3.25 -26.78
C ILE A 342 -10.45 2.25 -27.91
N ASN A 343 -9.83 1.07 -27.73
CA ASN A 343 -9.90 -0.02 -28.72
C ASN A 343 -10.08 -1.35 -27.97
N GLN A 344 -11.11 -2.10 -28.30
CA GLN A 344 -11.44 -3.38 -27.64
C GLN A 344 -10.32 -4.43 -27.70
N LEU A 345 -9.37 -4.29 -28.61
CA LEU A 345 -8.25 -5.22 -28.77
C LEU A 345 -6.99 -4.81 -28.00
N ASP A 346 -6.90 -3.56 -27.61
CA ASP A 346 -5.67 -2.99 -27.07
C ASP A 346 -5.90 -2.25 -25.74
N LYS A 347 -6.93 -1.41 -25.67
CA LYS A 347 -7.17 -0.56 -24.50
C LYS A 347 -8.68 -0.39 -24.23
N GLY A 348 -9.15 -1.02 -23.19
CA GLY A 348 -10.58 -1.00 -22.82
C GLY A 348 -11.02 0.30 -22.14
N SER A 349 -12.32 0.56 -22.11
CA SER A 349 -12.98 1.78 -21.56
C SER A 349 -13.16 1.78 -20.03
N TYR A 350 -12.49 0.89 -19.31
CA TYR A 350 -12.79 0.54 -17.91
C TYR A 350 -12.88 1.74 -16.96
N ILE A 351 -11.90 2.63 -17.00
CA ILE A 351 -11.87 3.81 -16.11
C ILE A 351 -12.92 4.83 -16.52
N ALA A 352 -13.12 5.06 -17.83
CA ALA A 352 -14.14 5.95 -18.35
C ALA A 352 -15.55 5.46 -17.96
N ASP A 353 -15.81 4.16 -18.06
CA ASP A 353 -17.08 3.55 -17.64
C ASP A 353 -17.27 3.60 -16.12
N THR A 354 -16.18 3.42 -15.36
CA THR A 354 -16.23 3.54 -13.89
C THR A 354 -16.53 4.97 -13.46
N LEU A 355 -15.97 5.99 -14.15
CA LEU A 355 -16.27 7.40 -13.91
C LEU A 355 -17.74 7.76 -14.16
N ARG A 356 -18.42 7.10 -15.12
CA ARG A 356 -19.86 7.32 -15.35
C ARG A 356 -20.75 6.78 -14.24
N VAL A 357 -20.29 5.74 -13.55
CA VAL A 357 -21.01 5.14 -12.41
C VAL A 357 -20.67 5.84 -11.10
N ASP A 358 -19.61 6.62 -11.06
CA ASP A 358 -19.17 7.36 -9.87
C ASP A 358 -20.16 8.47 -9.50
N PRO A 359 -20.79 8.43 -8.31
CA PRO A 359 -21.72 9.46 -7.88
C PRO A 359 -21.05 10.75 -7.41
N THR A 360 -19.72 10.77 -7.27
CA THR A 360 -18.98 11.92 -6.73
C THR A 360 -18.46 12.80 -7.86
N THR A 361 -18.43 14.10 -7.62
CA THR A 361 -17.91 15.09 -8.58
C THR A 361 -16.66 15.78 -8.07
N ASN A 362 -16.56 15.94 -6.75
CA ASN A 362 -15.54 16.72 -6.07
C ASN A 362 -14.72 15.89 -5.09
N ARG A 363 -13.50 16.36 -4.76
CA ARG A 363 -12.64 15.78 -3.73
C ARG A 363 -13.35 15.59 -2.39
N LEU A 364 -14.12 16.59 -1.95
CA LEU A 364 -14.83 16.53 -0.67
C LEU A 364 -15.88 15.41 -0.64
N GLU A 365 -16.66 15.26 -1.69
CA GLU A 365 -17.64 14.16 -1.80
C GLU A 365 -16.98 12.81 -1.77
N ALA A 366 -15.84 12.66 -2.48
CA ALA A 366 -15.05 11.43 -2.48
C ALA A 366 -14.53 11.08 -1.07
N LEU A 367 -13.97 12.05 -0.35
CA LEU A 367 -13.51 11.88 1.03
C LEU A 367 -14.64 11.49 1.98
N VAL A 368 -15.81 12.11 1.83
CA VAL A 368 -17.02 11.80 2.61
C VAL A 368 -17.50 10.38 2.34
N GLU A 369 -17.49 9.93 1.08
CA GLU A 369 -17.91 8.56 0.74
C GLU A 369 -16.92 7.52 1.32
N ILE A 370 -15.61 7.77 1.25
CA ILE A 370 -14.59 6.93 1.91
C ILE A 370 -14.81 6.91 3.43
N TYR A 371 -15.11 8.08 4.04
CA TYR A 371 -15.37 8.15 5.48
C TYR A 371 -16.61 7.35 5.88
N ARG A 372 -17.71 7.46 5.14
CA ARG A 372 -18.95 6.71 5.37
C ARG A 372 -18.73 5.19 5.26
N MET A 373 -17.90 4.79 4.30
CA MET A 373 -17.53 3.38 4.12
C MET A 373 -16.73 2.86 5.32
N MET A 374 -15.77 3.66 5.82
CA MET A 374 -14.88 3.24 6.91
C MET A 374 -15.54 3.32 8.29
N ARG A 375 -16.40 4.34 8.51
CA ARG A 375 -17.10 4.61 9.76
C ARG A 375 -18.60 4.77 9.55
N PRO A 376 -19.31 3.67 9.30
CA PRO A 376 -20.77 3.73 9.11
C PRO A 376 -21.44 4.22 10.40
N GLY A 377 -22.36 5.19 10.24
CA GLY A 377 -23.13 5.74 11.34
C GLY A 377 -22.55 7.00 12.01
N GLU A 378 -21.30 7.38 11.73
CA GLU A 378 -20.74 8.65 12.19
C GLU A 378 -20.99 9.76 11.16
N PRO A 379 -21.45 10.97 11.57
CA PRO A 379 -21.60 12.08 10.64
C PRO A 379 -20.23 12.55 10.13
N PRO A 380 -20.03 12.63 8.81
CA PRO A 380 -18.76 13.06 8.25
C PRO A 380 -18.61 14.58 8.40
N THR A 381 -17.48 15.03 8.94
CA THR A 381 -17.03 16.42 8.85
C THR A 381 -15.83 16.49 7.90
N LYS A 382 -15.63 17.64 7.25
CA LYS A 382 -14.53 17.82 6.30
C LYS A 382 -13.18 17.42 6.92
N ASP A 383 -12.86 17.96 8.09
CA ASP A 383 -11.58 17.73 8.75
C ASP A 383 -11.40 16.29 9.19
N SER A 384 -12.48 15.64 9.67
CA SER A 384 -12.41 14.24 10.08
C SER A 384 -12.23 13.28 8.89
N ALA A 385 -12.85 13.58 7.76
CA ALA A 385 -12.73 12.79 6.55
C ALA A 385 -11.33 12.92 5.94
N GLU A 386 -10.79 14.14 5.87
CA GLU A 386 -9.44 14.38 5.40
C GLU A 386 -8.38 13.73 6.32
N THR A 387 -8.50 13.92 7.63
CA THR A 387 -7.61 13.30 8.62
C THR A 387 -7.67 11.77 8.54
N LEU A 388 -8.85 11.19 8.35
CA LEU A 388 -8.99 9.75 8.20
C LEU A 388 -8.25 9.27 6.96
N PHE A 389 -8.47 9.91 5.81
CA PHE A 389 -7.87 9.52 4.54
C PHE A 389 -6.33 9.63 4.59
N GLN A 390 -5.80 10.73 5.13
CA GLN A 390 -4.36 10.90 5.33
C GLN A 390 -3.78 9.80 6.23
N ASN A 391 -4.46 9.44 7.29
CA ASN A 391 -4.01 8.40 8.21
C ASN A 391 -4.08 6.98 7.65
N LEU A 392 -4.83 6.72 6.57
CA LEU A 392 -4.93 5.40 5.97
C LEU A 392 -3.66 4.98 5.23
N PHE A 393 -3.05 5.91 4.45
CA PHE A 393 -1.98 5.57 3.50
C PHE A 393 -0.77 6.49 3.54
N PHE A 394 -0.91 7.72 4.07
CA PHE A 394 0.09 8.79 3.95
C PHE A 394 0.72 9.20 5.28
N ASN A 395 0.41 8.52 6.37
CA ASN A 395 0.96 8.81 7.70
C ASN A 395 1.89 7.67 8.13
N GLU A 396 3.17 7.97 8.36
CA GLU A 396 4.19 7.02 8.81
C GLU A 396 3.87 6.31 10.13
N GLU A 397 3.18 6.99 11.04
CA GLU A 397 2.79 6.40 12.32
C GLU A 397 1.81 5.23 12.13
N ARG A 398 1.00 5.26 11.06
CA ARG A 398 -0.11 4.32 10.84
C ARG A 398 0.08 3.38 9.67
N TYR A 399 0.86 3.79 8.67
CA TYR A 399 1.12 3.02 7.47
C TYR A 399 2.63 2.82 7.29
N ASP A 400 3.02 1.62 6.94
CA ASP A 400 4.41 1.27 6.67
C ASP A 400 4.48 0.11 5.67
N LEU A 401 5.10 0.34 4.54
CA LEU A 401 5.40 -0.69 3.53
C LEU A 401 6.61 -1.54 3.91
N SER A 402 7.48 -1.05 4.79
CA SER A 402 8.84 -1.52 5.02
C SER A 402 9.76 -1.38 3.79
N GLU A 403 11.07 -1.41 4.00
CA GLU A 403 12.06 -1.35 2.92
C GLU A 403 11.89 -2.50 1.91
N VAL A 404 11.65 -3.72 2.43
CA VAL A 404 11.43 -4.91 1.59
C VAL A 404 10.15 -4.78 0.76
N GLY A 405 9.08 -4.27 1.38
CA GLY A 405 7.81 -4.02 0.70
C GLY A 405 7.97 -2.98 -0.41
N ARG A 406 8.66 -1.88 -0.14
CA ARG A 406 8.94 -0.82 -1.12
C ARG A 406 9.80 -1.33 -2.28
N MET A 407 10.85 -2.07 -2.00
CA MET A 407 11.69 -2.67 -3.03
C MET A 407 10.88 -3.57 -3.98
N LYS A 408 10.03 -4.44 -3.44
CA LYS A 408 9.17 -5.33 -4.25
C LYS A 408 8.11 -4.55 -5.02
N PHE A 409 7.52 -3.55 -4.40
CA PHE A 409 6.54 -2.66 -5.01
C PHE A 409 7.14 -1.94 -6.22
N ASN A 410 8.29 -1.28 -6.04
CA ASN A 410 8.98 -0.58 -7.10
C ASN A 410 9.42 -1.53 -8.23
N ARG A 411 9.94 -2.71 -7.88
CA ARG A 411 10.34 -3.71 -8.86
C ARG A 411 9.16 -4.19 -9.70
N ARG A 412 8.01 -4.43 -9.10
CA ARG A 412 6.81 -4.92 -9.81
C ARG A 412 6.25 -3.88 -10.76
N LEU A 413 6.21 -2.62 -10.33
CA LEU A 413 5.71 -1.49 -11.11
C LEU A 413 6.78 -0.80 -11.97
N LYS A 414 8.04 -1.27 -11.95
CA LYS A 414 9.17 -0.70 -12.69
C LYS A 414 9.43 0.79 -12.36
N LEU A 415 9.15 1.17 -11.11
CA LEU A 415 9.37 2.53 -10.62
C LEU A 415 10.84 2.74 -10.23
N SER A 416 11.30 4.00 -10.27
CA SER A 416 12.60 4.36 -9.73
C SER A 416 12.66 4.10 -8.21
N SER A 417 13.84 3.73 -7.72
CA SER A 417 14.03 3.41 -6.29
C SER A 417 14.14 4.64 -5.39
N GLU A 418 14.36 5.82 -5.95
CA GLU A 418 14.58 7.05 -5.19
C GLU A 418 13.24 7.73 -4.89
N LYS A 419 12.77 7.58 -3.65
CA LYS A 419 11.63 8.33 -3.10
C LYS A 419 12.04 8.97 -1.80
N GLU A 420 11.51 10.17 -1.55
CA GLU A 420 11.76 10.90 -0.30
C GLU A 420 11.30 10.11 0.92
N ASN A 421 10.17 9.43 0.81
CA ASN A 421 9.62 8.61 1.89
C ASN A 421 9.23 7.21 1.41
N PRO A 422 10.12 6.20 1.58
CA PRO A 422 9.89 4.85 1.08
C PRO A 422 8.84 4.07 1.90
N HIS A 423 8.46 4.53 3.08
CA HIS A 423 7.58 3.78 4.00
C HIS A 423 6.10 3.97 3.74
N ILE A 424 5.69 5.08 3.14
CA ILE A 424 4.29 5.42 2.86
C ILE A 424 3.99 5.35 1.35
N LEU A 425 2.70 5.33 1.01
CA LEU A 425 2.26 5.43 -0.39
C LEU A 425 2.23 6.89 -0.84
N ASP A 426 2.42 7.09 -2.14
CA ASP A 426 2.22 8.36 -2.83
C ASP A 426 1.02 8.29 -3.75
N LYS A 427 0.52 9.46 -4.21
CA LYS A 427 -0.50 9.58 -5.27
C LYS A 427 -0.11 8.72 -6.48
N GLN A 428 1.13 8.85 -6.95
CA GLN A 428 1.63 8.14 -8.12
C GLN A 428 1.66 6.62 -7.92
N ASP A 429 1.97 6.14 -6.71
CA ASP A 429 1.95 4.71 -6.41
C ASP A 429 0.57 4.09 -6.66
N ILE A 430 -0.49 4.77 -6.22
CA ILE A 430 -1.87 4.30 -6.37
C ILE A 430 -2.28 4.29 -7.85
N ILE A 431 -1.92 5.34 -8.60
CA ILE A 431 -2.16 5.43 -10.04
C ILE A 431 -1.47 4.29 -10.78
N GLU A 432 -0.20 4.04 -10.49
CA GLU A 432 0.56 2.98 -11.16
C GLU A 432 0.03 1.57 -10.83
N VAL A 433 -0.47 1.35 -9.62
CA VAL A 433 -1.17 0.08 -9.28
C VAL A 433 -2.43 -0.07 -10.14
N MET A 434 -3.19 1.00 -10.31
CA MET A 434 -4.40 0.96 -11.15
C MET A 434 -4.07 0.78 -12.63
N LYS A 435 -3.02 1.45 -13.14
CA LYS A 435 -2.51 1.20 -14.51
C LYS A 435 -2.08 -0.25 -14.71
N GLY A 436 -1.41 -0.81 -13.70
CA GLY A 436 -0.96 -2.20 -13.74
C GLY A 436 -2.12 -3.20 -13.88
N ILE A 437 -3.21 -3.02 -13.12
CA ILE A 437 -4.37 -3.92 -13.23
C ILE A 437 -5.12 -3.72 -14.57
N VAL A 438 -5.19 -2.50 -15.10
CA VAL A 438 -5.75 -2.22 -16.42
C VAL A 438 -4.91 -2.91 -17.50
N ASN A 439 -3.58 -2.78 -17.47
CA ASN A 439 -2.66 -3.43 -18.41
C ASN A 439 -2.78 -4.97 -18.37
N ILE A 440 -2.99 -5.56 -17.20
CA ILE A 440 -3.23 -7.01 -17.10
C ILE A 440 -4.58 -7.38 -17.74
N ARG A 441 -5.60 -6.56 -17.54
CA ARG A 441 -6.92 -6.79 -18.14
C ARG A 441 -6.87 -6.70 -19.66
N ASP A 442 -6.07 -5.78 -20.20
CA ASP A 442 -5.83 -5.61 -21.62
C ASP A 442 -4.88 -6.68 -22.23
N GLY A 443 -4.23 -7.47 -21.38
CA GLY A 443 -3.34 -8.56 -21.79
C GLY A 443 -1.88 -8.13 -22.04
N HIS A 444 -1.50 -6.92 -21.60
CA HIS A 444 -0.13 -6.40 -21.74
C HIS A 444 0.81 -6.82 -20.62
N ASP A 445 0.27 -7.32 -19.49
CA ASP A 445 1.03 -7.81 -18.35
C ASP A 445 0.40 -9.11 -17.81
N ILE A 446 1.11 -9.79 -16.92
CA ILE A 446 0.72 -11.08 -16.36
C ILE A 446 0.45 -10.97 -14.86
N VAL A 447 -0.40 -11.86 -14.36
CA VAL A 447 -0.68 -11.99 -12.93
C VAL A 447 0.51 -12.62 -12.20
N ASP A 448 0.60 -12.33 -10.90
CA ASP A 448 1.67 -12.85 -10.05
C ASP A 448 1.30 -14.24 -9.52
N ASP A 449 2.30 -15.11 -9.40
CA ASP A 449 2.14 -16.38 -8.68
C ASP A 449 2.29 -16.13 -7.18
N ILE A 450 1.17 -16.18 -6.47
CA ILE A 450 1.09 -15.91 -5.03
C ILE A 450 1.79 -17.00 -4.21
N ASP A 451 1.80 -18.22 -4.69
CA ASP A 451 2.37 -19.38 -3.97
C ASP A 451 3.89 -19.51 -4.18
N HIS A 452 4.44 -18.77 -5.14
CA HIS A 452 5.87 -18.75 -5.36
C HIS A 452 6.62 -18.22 -4.12
N LEU A 453 7.67 -18.93 -3.70
CA LEU A 453 8.44 -18.57 -2.49
C LEU A 453 9.10 -17.17 -2.58
N GLY A 454 9.35 -16.67 -3.77
CA GLY A 454 9.79 -15.29 -3.99
C GLY A 454 8.77 -14.23 -3.56
N ASN A 455 7.46 -14.58 -3.53
CA ASN A 455 6.36 -13.71 -3.13
C ASN A 455 5.90 -13.95 -1.69
N ARG A 456 6.49 -14.92 -1.03
CA ARG A 456 6.24 -15.23 0.38
C ARG A 456 7.49 -14.94 1.20
N ARG A 457 7.30 -14.42 2.40
CA ARG A 457 8.37 -14.06 3.34
C ARG A 457 8.21 -14.85 4.63
N VAL A 458 9.33 -15.23 5.21
CA VAL A 458 9.36 -15.84 6.54
C VAL A 458 9.43 -14.75 7.59
N ARG A 459 8.47 -14.77 8.50
CA ARG A 459 8.46 -13.91 9.69
C ARG A 459 9.02 -14.71 10.85
N SER A 460 10.13 -14.25 11.41
CA SER A 460 10.82 -14.90 12.52
C SER A 460 10.23 -14.49 13.88
N VAL A 461 10.65 -15.18 14.93
CA VAL A 461 10.15 -14.98 16.30
C VAL A 461 10.36 -13.55 16.81
N GLY A 462 11.51 -12.93 16.54
CA GLY A 462 11.82 -11.57 16.98
C GLY A 462 10.86 -10.55 16.36
N GLU A 463 10.60 -10.66 15.07
CA GLU A 463 9.66 -9.79 14.36
C GLU A 463 8.21 -9.97 14.86
N MET A 464 7.77 -11.21 15.07
CA MET A 464 6.43 -11.49 15.61
C MET A 464 6.27 -10.93 17.02
N THR A 465 7.29 -11.06 17.86
CA THR A 465 7.28 -10.54 19.23
C THR A 465 7.30 -9.01 19.23
N ALA A 466 8.10 -8.37 18.36
CA ALA A 466 8.11 -6.91 18.20
C ALA A 466 6.73 -6.37 17.81
N ASN A 467 6.05 -7.01 16.85
CA ASN A 467 4.72 -6.61 16.43
C ASN A 467 3.68 -6.74 17.55
N GLN A 468 3.74 -7.85 18.30
CA GLN A 468 2.82 -8.06 19.43
C GLN A 468 3.09 -7.09 20.57
N PHE A 469 4.36 -6.79 20.84
CA PHE A 469 4.76 -5.82 21.85
C PHE A 469 4.31 -4.39 21.47
N ARG A 470 4.44 -4.01 20.20
CA ARG A 470 3.93 -2.74 19.66
C ARG A 470 2.43 -2.58 19.89
N VAL A 471 1.62 -3.62 19.63
CA VAL A 471 0.18 -3.59 19.87
C VAL A 471 -0.14 -3.34 21.34
N GLY A 472 0.65 -3.93 22.25
CA GLY A 472 0.55 -3.66 23.68
C GLY A 472 0.89 -2.21 24.05
N LEU A 473 2.00 -1.69 23.52
CA LEU A 473 2.46 -0.33 23.79
C LEU A 473 1.54 0.76 23.23
N ILE A 474 0.91 0.58 22.10
CA ILE A 474 -0.10 1.52 21.56
C ILE A 474 -1.26 1.72 22.57
N ARG A 475 -1.63 0.67 23.30
CA ARG A 475 -2.65 0.79 24.35
C ARG A 475 -2.14 1.61 25.53
N VAL A 476 -0.87 1.43 25.90
CA VAL A 476 -0.21 2.21 26.97
C VAL A 476 -0.10 3.68 26.53
N GLU A 477 0.35 3.94 25.32
CA GLU A 477 0.42 5.29 24.74
C GLU A 477 -0.93 6.01 24.82
N ARG A 478 -2.02 5.35 24.42
CA ARG A 478 -3.37 5.91 24.48
C ARG A 478 -3.76 6.25 25.93
N ALA A 479 -3.50 5.35 26.87
CA ALA A 479 -3.79 5.58 28.30
C ALA A 479 -2.95 6.72 28.88
N VAL A 480 -1.68 6.84 28.50
CA VAL A 480 -0.81 7.94 28.92
C VAL A 480 -1.29 9.27 28.34
N ARG A 481 -1.63 9.30 27.04
CA ARG A 481 -2.12 10.52 26.34
C ARG A 481 -3.43 11.00 26.94
N GLU A 482 -4.36 10.10 27.28
CA GLU A 482 -5.61 10.41 27.95
C GLU A 482 -5.37 11.02 29.33
N ARG A 483 -4.44 10.48 30.12
CA ARG A 483 -4.10 11.02 31.42
C ARG A 483 -3.35 12.33 31.40
N LEU A 484 -2.51 12.54 30.39
CA LEU A 484 -1.89 13.85 30.17
C LEU A 484 -2.93 14.91 29.80
N ARG A 485 -4.08 14.51 29.20
CA ARG A 485 -5.21 15.39 28.90
C ARG A 485 -6.00 15.80 30.14
N ASP A 486 -6.26 14.87 31.06
CA ASP A 486 -7.16 15.09 32.19
C ASP A 486 -6.57 15.97 33.30
N ARG A 487 -5.29 16.32 33.24
CA ARG A 487 -4.64 17.16 34.23
C ARG A 487 -4.81 18.65 33.96
N LYS A 488 -6.00 19.15 34.29
CA LYS A 488 -6.24 20.60 34.48
C LYS A 488 -5.69 21.13 35.84
N SER A 489 -5.21 20.27 36.72
CA SER A 489 -4.81 20.65 38.08
C SER A 489 -3.35 20.32 38.35
N THR A 490 -2.58 21.38 38.45
CA THR A 490 -1.23 21.49 38.97
C THR A 490 -1.11 21.00 40.40
N ARG A 491 -0.81 19.71 40.64
CA ARG A 491 -0.17 19.26 41.88
C ARG A 491 0.99 18.32 41.57
N LEU A 492 2.16 18.72 41.99
CA LEU A 492 3.48 18.12 41.71
C LEU A 492 3.66 16.65 42.17
N ASN A 493 2.74 16.10 42.98
CA ASN A 493 2.86 14.75 43.52
C ASN A 493 2.33 13.61 42.64
N SER A 494 1.95 13.91 41.40
CA SER A 494 1.26 12.93 40.56
C SER A 494 2.06 12.39 39.36
N SER A 495 3.32 12.83 39.20
CA SER A 495 4.20 12.28 38.15
C SER A 495 4.55 10.79 38.37
N HIS A 496 4.80 10.40 39.64
CA HIS A 496 4.98 9.00 40.01
C HIS A 496 3.71 8.14 39.79
N LEU A 497 2.53 8.72 39.95
CA LEU A 497 1.25 8.03 39.76
C LEU A 497 0.93 7.73 38.29
N VAL A 498 1.30 8.60 37.34
CA VAL A 498 1.07 8.37 35.89
C VAL A 498 1.95 7.26 35.41
N ILE A 499 3.19 7.25 35.83
CA ILE A 499 4.19 6.24 35.44
C ILE A 499 3.82 4.89 36.12
N SER A 500 3.48 4.85 37.38
CA SER A 500 3.12 3.60 38.06
C SER A 500 1.78 3.02 37.62
N TYR A 501 0.86 3.82 37.10
CA TYR A 501 -0.45 3.32 36.64
C TYR A 501 -0.45 2.81 35.20
N ALA A 502 0.42 3.29 34.35
CA ALA A 502 0.68 2.66 33.05
C ALA A 502 1.13 1.20 33.26
N VAL A 503 1.93 0.96 34.28
CA VAL A 503 2.35 -0.37 34.74
C VAL A 503 1.19 -1.20 35.29
N PHE A 504 0.26 -0.57 36.04
CA PHE A 504 -0.90 -1.28 36.60
C PHE A 504 -1.88 -1.75 35.50
N CYS A 505 -2.00 -1.01 34.39
CA CYS A 505 -2.81 -1.44 33.25
C CYS A 505 -2.20 -2.63 32.48
N LEU A 506 -0.87 -2.82 32.53
CA LEU A 506 -0.18 -3.98 31.97
C LEU A 506 -0.32 -5.23 32.84
N LYS A 507 -0.46 -5.08 34.18
CA LYS A 507 -0.63 -6.20 35.12
C LYS A 507 -2.05 -6.77 35.19
N LYS A 508 -3.06 -6.09 34.65
CA LYS A 508 -4.48 -6.48 34.80
C LYS A 508 -5.03 -7.25 33.58
N LYS A 509 -4.19 -7.74 32.70
CA LYS A 509 -4.47 -8.71 31.66
C LYS A 509 -3.37 -9.76 31.64
#